data_3f78f8ee6839de45244194d462d1fd7c
#
_entry.id   3f78f8ee6839de45244194d462d1fd7c
#
_cell.length_a   1.000
_cell.length_b   1.000
_cell.length_c   1.000
_cell.angle_alpha   90.00
_cell.angle_beta   90.00
_cell.angle_gamma   90.00
#
_symmetry.space_group_name_H-M   'P 1'
#
loop_
_entity.id
_entity.type
_entity.pdbx_description
1 polymer ?
#
loop_
_entity_poly.entity_id
_entity_poly.type
_entity_poly.pdbx_seq_one_letter_code
_entity_poly.pdbx_strand_id
1 'polypeptide(L)'
;ENDILLAYSVTTQSTTKTMEKLAAAVTASEIAAAPIGQTVKQVLESVGQVAPPNADQTNVYVGTLKVPYYNEASSAEKPTAILSSYWMADANQPDNTSSLLGKIPCGLFAAKQVLNGIALEPSSSTTACFPLPVKQSDQTIPMIVTVPNGTAPDTGWPVVIFQHGITRNRTDVFAVASTFSAAGFVTVAIDLPLHGLPQDNPFYKNLILEKVIEATGNTALRAFETNNERTFDADFVNNATGAAGADKTADGSGTHFINLASPITTRDNLRQGASDILVLAKSLSNLNLTNLSGQPIKINGTQVRYASISLGSIVGTVALGADKSASLIGAASLSVGSGGLPKLLDGSKSYGPIITAGLKGRDVLEGTDNYESFMRLAQTLTDSGDPINFAMNTKMNRPIHFTQVLNDLVVSNDSIKGPTSATQDFVGATGFLSGNTALARAMGFSDKKEIDIATVTKQNLTGSSWLQFNQGTHGSLINPAAPTGDTATDAEKATFLSITTEMQCQTVNFLATGGAVVPVGCSK
;
A
#
# COMPACT_ATOMS: atom_id res chain seq x y z
N GLU A 1 38.60 8.30 -29.26
CA GLU A 1 38.81 7.89 -27.84
C GLU A 1 38.25 9.01 -27.00
N ASN A 2 37.21 8.72 -26.22
CA ASN A 2 36.67 9.69 -25.27
C ASN A 2 37.55 9.65 -24.02
N ASP A 3 38.16 10.75 -23.70
CA ASP A 3 38.95 10.87 -22.49
C ASP A 3 38.07 10.76 -21.27
N ILE A 4 38.37 9.81 -20.36
CA ILE A 4 37.71 9.68 -19.08
C ILE A 4 38.23 10.77 -18.15
N LEU A 5 37.42 11.78 -17.86
CA LEU A 5 37.78 12.88 -16.98
C LEU A 5 37.79 12.51 -15.50
N LEU A 6 36.93 11.56 -15.10
CA LEU A 6 36.79 11.10 -13.72
C LEU A 6 36.27 9.67 -13.67
N ALA A 7 36.92 8.81 -12.88
CA ALA A 7 36.43 7.48 -12.58
C ALA A 7 36.61 7.19 -11.08
N TYR A 8 35.54 6.69 -10.44
CA TYR A 8 35.57 6.24 -9.04
C TYR A 8 34.62 5.09 -8.86
N SER A 9 34.86 4.28 -7.83
CA SER A 9 33.95 3.22 -7.41
C SER A 9 33.26 3.60 -6.11
N VAL A 10 31.99 3.25 -5.99
CA VAL A 10 31.20 3.43 -4.78
C VAL A 10 30.61 2.09 -4.35
N THR A 11 30.43 1.91 -3.05
CA THR A 11 29.65 0.81 -2.51
C THR A 11 28.24 1.31 -2.24
N THR A 12 27.25 0.73 -2.92
CA THR A 12 25.83 1.05 -2.70
C THR A 12 25.29 0.30 -1.50
N GLN A 13 24.31 0.87 -0.80
CA GLN A 13 23.59 0.16 0.24
C GLN A 13 22.73 -0.96 -0.36
N SER A 14 22.47 -2.01 0.42
CA SER A 14 21.54 -3.07 0.05
C SER A 14 20.11 -2.64 0.38
N THR A 15 19.37 -2.18 -0.62
CA THR A 15 18.03 -1.60 -0.40
C THR A 15 16.92 -2.64 -0.37
N THR A 16 17.04 -3.76 -1.10
CA THR A 16 15.93 -4.72 -1.28
C THR A 16 16.05 -5.99 -0.45
N LYS A 17 17.25 -6.31 0.02
CA LYS A 17 17.59 -7.63 0.56
C LYS A 17 16.76 -8.05 1.78
N THR A 18 16.47 -7.11 2.68
CA THR A 18 15.62 -7.38 3.86
C THR A 18 14.26 -7.92 3.44
N MET A 19 13.59 -7.22 2.54
CA MET A 19 12.26 -7.64 2.09
C MET A 19 12.29 -8.89 1.22
N GLU A 20 13.32 -9.06 0.39
CA GLU A 20 13.52 -10.29 -0.41
C GLU A 20 13.71 -11.54 0.48
N LYS A 21 14.51 -11.44 1.52
CA LYS A 21 14.72 -12.54 2.47
C LYS A 21 13.45 -12.83 3.27
N LEU A 22 12.73 -11.78 3.66
CA LEU A 22 11.46 -11.92 4.37
C LEU A 22 10.39 -12.56 3.46
N ALA A 23 10.27 -12.14 2.21
CA ALA A 23 9.35 -12.74 1.24
C ALA A 23 9.67 -14.22 1.00
N ALA A 24 10.95 -14.59 0.94
CA ALA A 24 11.37 -15.99 0.80
C ALA A 24 11.09 -16.84 2.04
N ALA A 25 11.03 -16.22 3.23
CA ALA A 25 10.77 -16.88 4.50
C ALA A 25 9.28 -16.86 4.91
N VAL A 26 8.40 -16.18 4.15
CA VAL A 26 7.00 -16.02 4.51
C VAL A 26 6.28 -17.37 4.58
N THR A 27 5.53 -17.58 5.64
CA THR A 27 4.67 -18.75 5.86
C THR A 27 3.20 -18.35 5.90
N ALA A 28 2.32 -19.28 5.57
CA ALA A 28 0.89 -19.09 5.77
C ALA A 28 0.59 -18.97 7.28
N SER A 29 -0.38 -18.14 7.60
CA SER A 29 -0.79 -17.85 8.96
C SER A 29 -2.28 -18.13 9.17
N GLU A 30 -2.75 -17.99 10.40
CA GLU A 30 -4.15 -18.12 10.73
C GLU A 30 -4.96 -17.02 10.02
N ILE A 31 -5.97 -17.46 9.26
CA ILE A 31 -6.87 -16.61 8.51
C ILE A 31 -8.28 -17.20 8.54
N ALA A 32 -9.28 -16.39 8.83
CA ALA A 32 -10.66 -16.83 8.87
C ALA A 32 -11.62 -15.68 8.56
N ALA A 33 -12.79 -15.98 7.99
CA ALA A 33 -13.85 -15.01 7.76
C ALA A 33 -15.22 -15.67 7.82
N ALA A 34 -16.24 -14.91 8.23
CA ALA A 34 -17.63 -15.34 8.30
C ALA A 34 -18.56 -14.30 7.67
N PRO A 35 -19.69 -14.73 7.06
CA PRO A 35 -20.65 -13.84 6.45
C PRO A 35 -21.40 -13.02 7.51
N ILE A 36 -21.62 -11.74 7.25
CA ILE A 36 -22.40 -10.86 8.14
C ILE A 36 -23.89 -10.81 7.77
N GLY A 37 -24.30 -11.52 6.72
CA GLY A 37 -25.68 -11.53 6.27
C GLY A 37 -26.12 -10.29 5.49
N GLN A 38 -25.16 -9.47 5.04
CA GLN A 38 -25.42 -8.26 4.26
C GLN A 38 -24.65 -8.28 2.93
N THR A 39 -25.23 -7.61 1.95
CA THR A 39 -24.56 -7.29 0.70
C THR A 39 -23.81 -5.96 0.81
N VAL A 40 -22.90 -5.70 -0.13
CA VAL A 40 -22.20 -4.40 -0.25
C VAL A 40 -23.20 -3.25 -0.34
N LYS A 41 -24.33 -3.44 -1.07
CA LYS A 41 -25.38 -2.44 -1.15
C LYS A 41 -25.94 -2.10 0.23
N GLN A 42 -26.33 -3.11 1.00
CA GLN A 42 -26.92 -2.90 2.34
C GLN A 42 -25.93 -2.23 3.30
N VAL A 43 -24.65 -2.60 3.26
CA VAL A 43 -23.61 -1.96 4.08
C VAL A 43 -23.45 -0.49 3.72
N LEU A 44 -23.37 -0.14 2.44
CA LEU A 44 -23.22 1.25 1.99
C LEU A 44 -24.45 2.10 2.34
N GLU A 45 -25.64 1.59 2.06
CA GLU A 45 -26.91 2.27 2.37
C GLU A 45 -27.08 2.51 3.89
N SER A 46 -26.60 1.58 4.74
CA SER A 46 -26.67 1.73 6.21
C SER A 46 -25.86 2.91 6.76
N VAL A 47 -24.90 3.39 6.00
CA VAL A 47 -24.07 4.58 6.31
C VAL A 47 -24.42 5.79 5.42
N GLY A 48 -25.53 5.72 4.70
CA GLY A 48 -26.01 6.81 3.86
C GLY A 48 -25.25 6.99 2.55
N GLN A 49 -24.47 5.99 2.11
CA GLN A 49 -23.73 6.04 0.85
C GLN A 49 -24.52 5.41 -0.30
N VAL A 50 -24.33 5.94 -1.50
CA VAL A 50 -24.92 5.39 -2.72
C VAL A 50 -24.12 4.16 -3.14
N ALA A 51 -24.81 3.04 -3.32
CA ALA A 51 -24.18 1.81 -3.75
C ALA A 51 -23.89 1.81 -5.26
N PRO A 52 -22.73 1.30 -5.70
CA PRO A 52 -22.45 1.12 -7.12
C PRO A 52 -23.36 0.04 -7.74
N PRO A 53 -23.47 -0.01 -9.07
CA PRO A 53 -24.22 -1.07 -9.75
C PRO A 53 -23.79 -2.49 -9.31
N ASN A 54 -24.75 -3.42 -9.22
CA ASN A 54 -24.54 -4.81 -8.81
C ASN A 54 -24.00 -5.02 -7.39
N ALA A 55 -24.02 -4.01 -6.53
CA ALA A 55 -23.58 -4.12 -5.15
C ALA A 55 -24.47 -5.07 -4.30
N ASP A 56 -25.70 -5.31 -4.74
CA ASP A 56 -26.62 -6.32 -4.19
C ASP A 56 -26.23 -7.77 -4.54
N GLN A 57 -25.37 -7.96 -5.54
CA GLN A 57 -24.82 -9.25 -5.96
C GLN A 57 -23.50 -9.62 -5.29
N THR A 58 -23.09 -8.88 -4.27
CA THR A 58 -21.81 -9.05 -3.60
C THR A 58 -22.03 -9.16 -2.08
N ASN A 59 -21.75 -10.33 -1.53
CA ASN A 59 -21.90 -10.61 -0.09
C ASN A 59 -20.68 -10.13 0.69
N VAL A 60 -20.92 -9.61 1.90
CA VAL A 60 -19.86 -9.11 2.79
C VAL A 60 -19.57 -10.11 3.90
N TYR A 61 -18.29 -10.33 4.15
CA TYR A 61 -17.73 -11.12 5.22
C TYR A 61 -16.78 -10.25 6.03
N VAL A 62 -16.72 -10.48 7.33
CA VAL A 62 -15.68 -9.94 8.21
C VAL A 62 -14.81 -11.09 8.70
N GLY A 63 -13.56 -10.81 8.95
CA GLY A 63 -12.61 -11.82 9.36
C GLY A 63 -11.35 -11.25 9.94
N THR A 64 -10.39 -12.13 10.18
CA THR A 64 -9.10 -11.81 10.76
C THR A 64 -7.97 -12.50 10.03
N LEU A 65 -6.81 -11.86 10.07
CA LEU A 65 -5.53 -12.41 9.66
C LEU A 65 -4.52 -12.22 10.79
N LYS A 66 -3.79 -13.26 11.15
CA LYS A 66 -2.66 -13.15 12.07
C LYS A 66 -1.40 -12.82 11.31
N VAL A 67 -0.71 -11.75 11.69
CA VAL A 67 0.53 -11.29 11.06
C VAL A 67 1.64 -11.11 12.09
N PRO A 68 2.91 -11.40 11.74
CA PRO A 68 4.03 -11.03 12.57
C PRO A 68 4.19 -9.50 12.57
N TYR A 69 4.43 -8.91 13.72
CA TYR A 69 4.69 -7.49 13.87
C TYR A 69 6.12 -7.27 14.33
N TYR A 70 6.87 -6.50 13.57
CA TYR A 70 8.30 -6.29 13.79
C TYR A 70 8.63 -4.93 14.38
N ASN A 71 7.72 -3.95 14.32
CA ASN A 71 7.81 -2.73 15.10
C ASN A 71 7.34 -3.00 16.54
N GLU A 72 7.76 -2.18 17.48
CA GLU A 72 7.26 -2.25 18.84
C GLU A 72 5.94 -1.48 18.95
N ALA A 73 4.89 -2.15 19.41
CA ALA A 73 3.63 -1.49 19.74
C ALA A 73 3.78 -0.70 21.04
N SER A 74 2.99 0.36 21.20
CA SER A 74 2.96 1.11 22.45
C SER A 74 2.51 0.24 23.63
N SER A 75 3.10 0.46 24.78
CA SER A 75 2.74 -0.19 26.06
C SER A 75 2.70 0.85 27.17
N ALA A 76 2.26 0.44 28.36
CA ALA A 76 2.26 1.32 29.54
C ALA A 76 3.68 1.82 29.89
N GLU A 77 4.70 0.97 29.69
CA GLU A 77 6.11 1.28 29.93
C GLU A 77 6.74 2.12 28.82
N LYS A 78 6.23 1.97 27.60
CA LYS A 78 6.71 2.65 26.41
C LYS A 78 5.55 3.21 25.59
N PRO A 79 4.86 4.23 26.06
CA PRO A 79 3.61 4.71 25.44
C PRO A 79 3.79 5.29 24.03
N THR A 80 4.99 5.76 23.69
CA THR A 80 5.32 6.33 22.38
C THR A 80 6.14 5.40 21.48
N ALA A 81 6.30 4.13 21.83
CA ALA A 81 7.12 3.18 21.07
C ALA A 81 6.71 3.13 19.59
N ILE A 82 5.43 3.13 19.30
CA ILE A 82 4.89 3.09 17.95
C ILE A 82 5.34 4.26 17.05
N LEU A 83 5.72 5.39 17.64
CA LEU A 83 6.20 6.59 16.92
C LEU A 83 7.71 6.58 16.66
N SER A 84 8.47 5.69 17.31
CA SER A 84 9.95 5.73 17.26
C SER A 84 10.60 4.38 17.04
N SER A 85 9.84 3.28 17.14
CA SER A 85 10.37 1.95 16.91
C SER A 85 10.71 1.70 15.43
N TYR A 86 11.65 0.80 15.22
CA TYR A 86 12.07 0.34 13.90
C TYR A 86 12.47 -1.15 13.97
N TRP A 87 12.62 -1.78 12.83
CA TRP A 87 12.97 -3.19 12.75
C TRP A 87 14.38 -3.46 13.26
N MET A 88 14.46 -4.15 14.38
CA MET A 88 15.71 -4.63 14.96
C MET A 88 16.17 -5.88 14.23
N ALA A 89 17.44 -5.93 13.84
CA ALA A 89 18.01 -7.10 13.20
C ALA A 89 18.08 -8.31 14.17
N ASP A 90 17.72 -9.50 13.66
CA ASP A 90 17.96 -10.73 14.39
C ASP A 90 19.44 -11.13 14.26
N ALA A 91 20.19 -10.89 15.31
CA ALA A 91 21.63 -11.21 15.37
C ALA A 91 21.94 -12.72 15.28
N ASN A 92 20.93 -13.57 15.51
CA ASN A 92 21.05 -15.03 15.41
C ASN A 92 20.83 -15.57 14.00
N GLN A 93 20.41 -14.71 13.07
CA GLN A 93 20.12 -15.08 11.70
C GLN A 93 20.96 -14.29 10.67
N PRO A 94 22.31 -14.44 10.69
CA PRO A 94 23.17 -13.82 9.69
C PRO A 94 22.91 -14.43 8.30
N ASP A 95 23.01 -13.63 7.26
CA ASP A 95 23.01 -14.15 5.91
C ASP A 95 24.40 -14.68 5.51
N ASN A 96 24.63 -15.95 5.77
CA ASN A 96 25.91 -16.61 5.48
C ASN A 96 26.23 -16.71 3.98
N THR A 97 25.28 -16.40 3.08
CA THR A 97 25.50 -16.35 1.63
C THR A 97 26.03 -15.00 1.16
N SER A 98 26.09 -14.02 2.06
CA SER A 98 26.51 -12.64 1.78
C SER A 98 27.87 -12.34 2.40
N SER A 99 28.54 -11.38 1.80
CA SER A 99 29.79 -10.83 2.31
C SER A 99 29.75 -9.31 2.33
N LEU A 100 30.38 -8.72 3.34
CA LEU A 100 30.60 -7.28 3.39
C LEU A 100 31.73 -6.93 2.42
N LEU A 101 31.50 -5.92 1.57
CA LEU A 101 32.45 -5.47 0.53
C LEU A 101 32.92 -6.61 -0.41
N GLY A 102 32.13 -7.68 -0.56
CA GLY A 102 32.49 -8.84 -1.37
C GLY A 102 33.66 -9.67 -0.83
N LYS A 103 34.12 -9.41 0.41
CA LYS A 103 35.34 -10.02 0.96
C LYS A 103 35.16 -10.68 2.33
N ILE A 104 34.34 -10.09 3.20
CA ILE A 104 34.19 -10.57 4.59
C ILE A 104 32.84 -11.26 4.72
N PRO A 105 32.78 -12.59 4.97
CA PRO A 105 31.53 -13.31 5.18
C PRO A 105 30.70 -12.71 6.31
N CYS A 106 29.41 -12.49 6.10
CA CYS A 106 28.51 -11.88 7.08
C CYS A 106 28.41 -12.68 8.38
N GLY A 107 28.55 -13.99 8.32
CA GLY A 107 28.57 -14.85 9.52
C GLY A 107 29.68 -14.53 10.54
N LEU A 108 30.76 -13.86 10.10
CA LEU A 108 31.82 -13.40 10.99
C LEU A 108 31.42 -12.24 11.88
N PHE A 109 30.30 -11.55 11.58
CA PHE A 109 29.77 -10.43 12.37
C PHE A 109 28.73 -10.86 13.42
N ALA A 110 28.37 -12.15 13.47
CA ALA A 110 27.44 -12.68 14.46
C ALA A 110 27.97 -12.60 15.92
N ALA A 111 29.27 -12.44 16.09
CA ALA A 111 29.91 -12.19 17.39
C ALA A 111 30.60 -10.82 17.38
N LYS A 112 30.70 -10.17 18.54
CA LYS A 112 31.53 -8.97 18.71
C LYS A 112 32.94 -9.26 18.18
N GLN A 113 33.34 -8.59 17.13
CA GLN A 113 34.67 -8.77 16.53
C GLN A 113 35.46 -7.45 16.63
N VAL A 114 36.75 -7.59 16.85
CA VAL A 114 37.68 -6.47 16.78
C VAL A 114 38.46 -6.59 15.46
N LEU A 115 38.17 -5.71 14.51
CA LEU A 115 38.93 -5.61 13.27
C LEU A 115 39.84 -4.38 13.35
N ASN A 116 41.15 -4.58 13.32
CA ASN A 116 42.16 -3.51 13.41
C ASN A 116 41.95 -2.57 14.62
N GLY A 117 41.58 -3.11 15.78
CA GLY A 117 41.35 -2.32 17.00
C GLY A 117 39.98 -1.64 17.10
N ILE A 118 39.12 -1.78 16.09
CA ILE A 118 37.76 -1.26 16.07
C ILE A 118 36.79 -2.38 16.47
N ALA A 119 36.02 -2.17 17.55
CA ALA A 119 34.94 -3.08 17.92
C ALA A 119 33.81 -2.97 16.89
N LEU A 120 33.54 -4.07 16.20
CA LEU A 120 32.40 -4.19 15.29
C LEU A 120 31.24 -4.79 16.08
N GLU A 121 30.25 -3.97 16.36
CA GLU A 121 28.98 -4.42 16.94
C GLU A 121 27.99 -4.71 15.79
N PRO A 122 27.15 -5.74 15.90
CA PRO A 122 26.03 -5.93 14.97
C PRO A 122 25.17 -4.67 14.93
N SER A 123 24.77 -4.25 13.73
CA SER A 123 23.83 -3.13 13.61
C SER A 123 22.54 -3.45 14.35
N SER A 124 21.98 -2.49 15.08
CA SER A 124 20.66 -2.64 15.67
C SER A 124 19.54 -2.71 14.63
N SER A 125 19.74 -2.12 13.44
CA SER A 125 18.79 -2.17 12.31
C SER A 125 19.13 -3.31 11.35
N THR A 126 18.14 -3.77 10.59
CA THR A 126 18.33 -4.76 9.52
C THR A 126 19.32 -4.26 8.45
N THR A 127 20.22 -5.15 8.02
CA THR A 127 21.28 -4.89 7.04
C THR A 127 21.38 -6.01 6.02
N ALA A 128 22.29 -5.88 5.06
CA ALA A 128 22.59 -6.97 4.13
C ALA A 128 23.10 -8.24 4.82
N CYS A 129 23.82 -8.08 5.93
CA CYS A 129 24.36 -9.21 6.71
C CYS A 129 23.35 -9.79 7.70
N PHE A 130 22.45 -8.99 8.22
CA PHE A 130 21.40 -9.39 9.16
C PHE A 130 20.05 -8.88 8.60
N PRO A 131 19.53 -9.53 7.55
CA PRO A 131 18.38 -8.99 6.82
C PRO A 131 17.04 -9.24 7.51
N LEU A 132 16.94 -10.25 8.37
CA LEU A 132 15.67 -10.60 9.01
C LEU A 132 15.47 -9.79 10.30
N PRO A 133 14.27 -9.21 10.50
CA PRO A 133 13.94 -8.52 11.73
C PRO A 133 13.54 -9.48 12.86
N VAL A 134 13.78 -9.06 14.10
CA VAL A 134 13.21 -9.71 15.28
C VAL A 134 11.70 -9.48 15.31
N LYS A 135 10.92 -10.56 15.40
CA LYS A 135 9.47 -10.45 15.62
C LYS A 135 9.19 -9.96 17.03
N GLN A 136 8.52 -8.82 17.17
CA GLN A 136 8.16 -8.25 18.48
C GLN A 136 6.86 -8.87 19.03
N SER A 137 5.87 -9.11 18.16
CA SER A 137 4.60 -9.70 18.55
C SER A 137 3.90 -10.35 17.36
N ASP A 138 2.83 -11.08 17.63
CA ASP A 138 1.83 -11.45 16.63
C ASP A 138 0.62 -10.51 16.79
N GLN A 139 0.11 -10.00 15.67
CA GLN A 139 -1.09 -9.17 15.64
C GLN A 139 -2.20 -9.90 14.87
N THR A 140 -3.38 -10.00 15.47
CA THR A 140 -4.58 -10.44 14.76
C THR A 140 -5.30 -9.22 14.23
N ILE A 141 -5.25 -9.00 12.93
CA ILE A 141 -5.75 -7.79 12.28
C ILE A 141 -7.10 -8.03 11.59
N PRO A 142 -7.98 -7.02 11.55
CA PRO A 142 -9.28 -7.15 10.90
C PRO A 142 -9.15 -7.22 9.38
N MET A 143 -10.10 -7.91 8.76
CA MET A 143 -10.17 -8.14 7.33
C MET A 143 -11.62 -8.04 6.85
N ILE A 144 -11.82 -7.47 5.66
CA ILE A 144 -13.08 -7.56 4.91
C ILE A 144 -12.86 -8.50 3.73
N VAL A 145 -13.82 -9.40 3.52
CA VAL A 145 -13.89 -10.24 2.33
C VAL A 145 -15.22 -9.99 1.63
N THR A 146 -15.18 -9.79 0.31
CA THR A 146 -16.39 -9.69 -0.50
C THR A 146 -16.44 -10.86 -1.47
N VAL A 147 -17.63 -11.48 -1.58
CA VAL A 147 -17.82 -12.75 -2.29
C VAL A 147 -18.94 -12.59 -3.31
N PRO A 148 -18.73 -12.98 -4.58
CA PRO A 148 -19.79 -12.98 -5.58
C PRO A 148 -20.99 -13.80 -5.14
N ASN A 149 -22.19 -13.33 -5.44
CA ASN A 149 -23.40 -14.13 -5.34
C ASN A 149 -23.43 -15.11 -6.53
N GLY A 150 -23.78 -16.37 -6.25
CA GLY A 150 -23.87 -17.40 -7.27
C GLY A 150 -22.92 -18.57 -7.04
N THR A 151 -22.76 -19.40 -8.06
CA THR A 151 -21.96 -20.63 -7.98
C THR A 151 -20.52 -20.39 -8.44
N ALA A 152 -19.57 -20.77 -7.60
CA ALA A 152 -18.17 -20.71 -7.95
C ALA A 152 -17.84 -21.68 -9.12
N PRO A 153 -16.89 -21.34 -10.00
CA PRO A 153 -16.37 -22.28 -10.97
C PRO A 153 -15.71 -23.49 -10.27
N ASP A 154 -15.53 -24.59 -11.02
CA ASP A 154 -14.95 -25.82 -10.46
C ASP A 154 -13.57 -25.61 -9.82
N THR A 155 -12.80 -24.64 -10.36
CA THR A 155 -11.49 -24.25 -9.81
C THR A 155 -11.58 -23.37 -8.57
N GLY A 156 -12.76 -22.88 -8.20
CA GLY A 156 -12.99 -21.86 -7.19
C GLY A 156 -12.81 -20.44 -7.73
N TRP A 157 -13.37 -19.46 -7.01
CA TRP A 157 -13.19 -18.06 -7.32
C TRP A 157 -11.72 -17.63 -7.12
N PRO A 158 -11.04 -17.02 -8.10
CA PRO A 158 -9.75 -16.37 -7.88
C PRO A 158 -9.90 -15.20 -6.90
N VAL A 159 -8.79 -14.81 -6.27
CA VAL A 159 -8.79 -13.80 -5.21
C VAL A 159 -8.04 -12.54 -5.65
N VAL A 160 -8.64 -11.37 -5.41
CA VAL A 160 -7.98 -10.07 -5.50
C VAL A 160 -7.73 -9.54 -4.09
N ILE A 161 -6.49 -9.20 -3.77
CA ILE A 161 -6.16 -8.36 -2.61
C ILE A 161 -6.32 -6.92 -3.05
N PHE A 162 -7.20 -6.16 -2.38
CA PHE A 162 -7.36 -4.72 -2.60
C PHE A 162 -6.75 -3.93 -1.44
N GLN A 163 -5.83 -3.00 -1.73
CA GLN A 163 -5.15 -2.21 -0.71
C GLN A 163 -5.46 -0.72 -0.85
N HIS A 164 -5.95 -0.14 0.24
CA HIS A 164 -6.31 1.27 0.37
C HIS A 164 -5.11 2.22 0.37
N GLY A 165 -5.37 3.53 0.21
CA GLY A 165 -4.40 4.62 0.33
C GLY A 165 -4.22 5.14 1.76
N ILE A 166 -3.29 6.10 1.93
CA ILE A 166 -3.09 6.80 3.22
C ILE A 166 -4.36 7.52 3.66
N THR A 167 -4.59 7.63 4.95
CA THR A 167 -5.80 8.19 5.60
C THR A 167 -7.08 7.39 5.36
N ARG A 168 -6.99 6.30 4.59
CA ARG A 168 -8.11 5.42 4.27
C ARG A 168 -8.01 4.13 5.08
N ASN A 169 -8.87 3.17 4.79
CA ASN A 169 -8.88 1.87 5.49
C ASN A 169 -9.51 0.80 4.60
N ARG A 170 -9.62 -0.43 5.11
CA ARG A 170 -10.15 -1.61 4.42
C ARG A 170 -11.53 -1.44 3.80
N THR A 171 -12.33 -0.44 4.24
CA THR A 171 -13.68 -0.20 3.67
C THR A 171 -13.66 0.36 2.26
N ASP A 172 -12.53 0.88 1.78
CA ASP A 172 -12.38 1.31 0.38
C ASP A 172 -12.67 0.17 -0.62
N VAL A 173 -12.57 -1.09 -0.18
CA VAL A 173 -12.94 -2.25 -0.99
C VAL A 173 -14.38 -2.17 -1.52
N PHE A 174 -15.30 -1.55 -0.79
CA PHE A 174 -16.70 -1.46 -1.21
C PHE A 174 -16.90 -0.64 -2.48
N ALA A 175 -15.99 0.28 -2.79
CA ALA A 175 -16.04 1.07 -4.02
C ALA A 175 -15.74 0.24 -5.29
N VAL A 176 -15.03 -0.89 -5.15
CA VAL A 176 -14.60 -1.75 -6.27
C VAL A 176 -15.16 -3.18 -6.20
N ALA A 177 -15.73 -3.57 -5.06
CA ALA A 177 -16.15 -4.94 -4.77
C ALA A 177 -17.16 -5.49 -5.80
N SER A 178 -18.16 -4.70 -6.19
CA SER A 178 -19.16 -5.13 -7.18
C SER A 178 -18.55 -5.34 -8.56
N THR A 179 -17.58 -4.51 -8.96
CA THR A 179 -16.87 -4.65 -10.24
C THR A 179 -16.03 -5.93 -10.24
N PHE A 180 -15.31 -6.23 -9.16
CA PHE A 180 -14.55 -7.48 -9.04
C PHE A 180 -15.48 -8.70 -8.94
N SER A 181 -16.57 -8.61 -8.17
CA SER A 181 -17.56 -9.68 -8.07
C SER A 181 -18.18 -10.04 -9.43
N ALA A 182 -18.54 -9.02 -10.23
CA ALA A 182 -19.09 -9.24 -11.57
C ALA A 182 -18.11 -9.97 -12.51
N ALA A 183 -16.80 -9.84 -12.26
CA ALA A 183 -15.77 -10.58 -12.97
C ALA A 183 -15.40 -11.93 -12.32
N GLY A 184 -16.11 -12.34 -11.27
CA GLY A 184 -15.91 -13.63 -10.61
C GLY A 184 -14.71 -13.65 -9.67
N PHE A 185 -14.42 -12.55 -8.98
CA PHE A 185 -13.38 -12.50 -7.95
C PHE A 185 -13.97 -12.44 -6.54
N VAL A 186 -13.38 -13.18 -5.63
CA VAL A 186 -13.41 -12.85 -4.22
C VAL A 186 -12.41 -11.74 -3.98
N THR A 187 -12.80 -10.68 -3.25
CA THR A 187 -11.90 -9.56 -2.93
C THR A 187 -11.64 -9.50 -1.44
N VAL A 188 -10.37 -9.34 -1.06
CA VAL A 188 -9.91 -9.29 0.32
C VAL A 188 -9.19 -7.98 0.59
N ALA A 189 -9.52 -7.30 1.69
CA ALA A 189 -8.89 -6.06 2.10
C ALA A 189 -8.50 -6.10 3.58
N ILE A 190 -7.30 -5.63 3.89
CA ILE A 190 -6.76 -5.41 5.24
C ILE A 190 -6.35 -3.96 5.41
N ASP A 191 -6.18 -3.52 6.65
CA ASP A 191 -5.59 -2.22 6.93
C ASP A 191 -4.06 -2.28 6.95
N LEU A 192 -3.43 -1.25 6.37
CA LEU A 192 -2.00 -1.00 6.57
C LEU A 192 -1.72 -0.69 8.05
N PRO A 193 -0.47 -0.86 8.53
CA PRO A 193 -0.11 -0.44 9.88
C PRO A 193 -0.57 1.00 10.17
N LEU A 194 -1.03 1.26 11.39
CA LEU A 194 -1.50 2.57 11.84
C LEU A 194 -2.71 3.12 11.08
N HIS A 195 -3.43 2.25 10.36
CA HIS A 195 -4.72 2.54 9.73
C HIS A 195 -5.82 1.70 10.40
N GLY A 196 -7.08 2.02 10.16
CA GLY A 196 -8.20 1.25 10.69
C GLY A 196 -9.48 2.08 10.76
N LEU A 197 -10.45 1.57 11.51
CA LEU A 197 -11.76 2.17 11.71
C LEU A 197 -11.84 2.78 13.12
N PRO A 198 -11.58 4.07 13.31
CA PRO A 198 -11.83 4.72 14.59
C PRO A 198 -13.34 4.75 14.89
N GLN A 199 -13.69 4.98 16.16
CA GLN A 199 -15.08 4.86 16.64
C GLN A 199 -16.05 5.84 15.96
N ASP A 200 -15.58 6.97 15.47
CA ASP A 200 -16.33 7.99 14.73
C ASP A 200 -16.50 7.63 13.24
N ASN A 201 -15.82 6.61 12.74
CA ASN A 201 -15.99 6.17 11.36
C ASN A 201 -17.41 5.61 11.15
N PRO A 202 -18.13 6.02 10.07
CA PRO A 202 -19.51 5.55 9.80
C PRO A 202 -19.65 4.03 9.73
N PHE A 203 -18.61 3.31 9.28
CA PHE A 203 -18.61 1.85 9.19
C PHE A 203 -18.31 1.14 10.51
N TYR A 204 -17.84 1.84 11.55
CA TYR A 204 -17.46 1.23 12.82
C TYR A 204 -18.57 0.31 13.36
N LYS A 205 -19.81 0.81 13.38
CA LYS A 205 -20.97 0.09 13.87
C LYS A 205 -21.27 -1.21 13.12
N ASN A 206 -20.94 -1.25 11.82
CA ASN A 206 -21.31 -2.38 10.95
C ASN A 206 -20.17 -3.38 10.76
N LEU A 207 -18.90 -2.98 10.99
CA LEU A 207 -17.74 -3.78 10.63
C LEU A 207 -16.78 -4.08 11.78
N ILE A 208 -16.92 -3.41 12.92
CA ILE A 208 -16.25 -3.85 14.15
C ILE A 208 -16.97 -5.10 14.63
N LEU A 209 -16.24 -6.18 14.77
CA LEU A 209 -16.78 -7.52 15.00
C LEU A 209 -17.75 -7.57 16.21
N GLU A 210 -17.40 -6.92 17.32
CA GLU A 210 -18.27 -6.84 18.49
C GLU A 210 -19.61 -6.19 18.15
N LYS A 211 -19.60 -5.09 17.37
CA LYS A 211 -20.81 -4.41 16.93
C LYS A 211 -21.64 -5.23 15.95
N VAL A 212 -21.00 -6.02 15.11
CA VAL A 212 -21.69 -6.98 14.23
C VAL A 212 -22.36 -8.06 15.06
N ILE A 213 -21.68 -8.61 16.08
CA ILE A 213 -22.27 -9.60 17.01
C ILE A 213 -23.46 -9.01 17.76
N GLU A 214 -23.32 -7.78 18.27
CA GLU A 214 -24.40 -7.08 18.97
C GLU A 214 -25.63 -6.87 18.08
N ALA A 215 -25.40 -6.45 16.82
CA ALA A 215 -26.47 -6.17 15.87
C ALA A 215 -27.14 -7.43 15.29
N THR A 216 -26.37 -8.51 15.08
CA THR A 216 -26.86 -9.74 14.42
C THR A 216 -27.23 -10.86 15.40
N GLY A 217 -26.77 -10.78 16.65
CA GLY A 217 -26.88 -11.86 17.63
C GLY A 217 -25.99 -13.08 17.32
N ASN A 218 -25.17 -13.01 16.30
CA ASN A 218 -24.32 -14.13 15.87
C ASN A 218 -23.05 -14.23 16.73
N THR A 219 -23.16 -14.89 17.87
CA THR A 219 -22.05 -15.09 18.81
C THR A 219 -20.92 -15.97 18.27
N ALA A 220 -21.15 -16.73 17.20
CA ALA A 220 -20.10 -17.53 16.56
C ALA A 220 -19.00 -16.63 15.96
N LEU A 221 -19.32 -15.38 15.64
CA LEU A 221 -18.35 -14.39 15.18
C LEU A 221 -17.28 -14.05 16.23
N ARG A 222 -17.50 -14.32 17.53
CA ARG A 222 -16.46 -14.11 18.57
C ARG A 222 -15.18 -14.91 18.31
N ALA A 223 -15.27 -15.99 17.54
CA ALA A 223 -14.08 -16.73 17.11
C ALA A 223 -13.12 -15.90 16.24
N PHE A 224 -13.58 -14.76 15.72
CA PHE A 224 -12.81 -13.86 14.85
C PHE A 224 -12.43 -12.53 15.55
N GLU A 225 -12.47 -12.47 16.88
CA GLU A 225 -12.06 -11.26 17.62
C GLU A 225 -10.60 -10.90 17.34
N THR A 226 -10.36 -9.60 17.15
CA THR A 226 -9.03 -9.04 16.93
C THR A 226 -8.39 -8.53 18.21
N ASN A 227 -7.07 -8.36 18.24
CA ASN A 227 -6.38 -7.72 19.36
C ASN A 227 -6.85 -6.26 19.53
N ASN A 228 -6.94 -5.54 18.40
CA ASN A 228 -7.38 -4.15 18.30
C ASN A 228 -7.59 -3.77 16.82
N GLU A 229 -8.09 -2.58 16.57
CA GLU A 229 -7.99 -1.98 15.25
C GLU A 229 -6.52 -1.71 14.92
N ARG A 230 -6.18 -1.66 13.63
CA ARG A 230 -4.79 -1.51 13.18
C ARG A 230 -4.21 -0.10 13.47
N THR A 231 -5.01 0.84 13.99
CA THR A 231 -4.59 2.13 14.57
C THR A 231 -3.81 1.96 15.88
N PHE A 232 -3.89 0.78 16.52
CA PHE A 232 -3.32 0.48 17.84
C PHE A 232 -3.86 1.40 18.94
N ASP A 233 -5.04 1.99 18.76
CA ASP A 233 -5.67 2.97 19.64
C ASP A 233 -4.73 4.14 20.00
N ALA A 234 -3.82 4.48 19.06
CA ALA A 234 -2.94 5.61 19.22
C ALA A 234 -3.74 6.90 19.35
N ASP A 235 -3.45 7.70 20.38
CA ASP A 235 -4.13 8.96 20.71
C ASP A 235 -3.07 9.99 21.15
N PHE A 236 -2.41 10.61 20.19
CA PHE A 236 -1.32 11.57 20.37
C PHE A 236 -1.63 12.95 19.81
N VAL A 237 -2.70 13.06 19.03
CA VAL A 237 -3.14 14.31 18.39
C VAL A 237 -4.61 14.54 18.72
N ASN A 238 -4.98 15.79 18.89
CA ASN A 238 -6.38 16.16 18.95
C ASN A 238 -6.97 16.12 17.53
N ASN A 239 -7.89 15.18 17.27
CA ASN A 239 -8.46 14.93 15.95
C ASN A 239 -9.20 16.13 15.34
N ALA A 240 -9.74 17.01 16.16
CA ALA A 240 -10.47 18.19 15.70
C ALA A 240 -9.55 19.34 15.26
N THR A 241 -8.38 19.47 15.90
CA THR A 241 -7.48 20.62 15.70
C THR A 241 -6.16 20.26 15.02
N GLY A 242 -5.78 18.98 15.03
CA GLY A 242 -4.46 18.49 14.60
C GLY A 242 -3.33 18.87 15.56
N ALA A 243 -3.62 19.48 16.71
CA ALA A 243 -2.62 19.82 17.69
C ALA A 243 -2.13 18.59 18.46
N ALA A 244 -0.88 18.62 18.93
CA ALA A 244 -0.36 17.55 19.80
C ALA A 244 -1.17 17.46 21.10
N GLY A 245 -1.48 16.26 21.55
CA GLY A 245 -2.20 15.94 22.78
C GLY A 245 -3.42 15.05 22.55
N ALA A 246 -3.59 14.08 23.44
CA ALA A 246 -4.67 13.11 23.40
C ALA A 246 -6.05 13.77 23.58
N ASP A 247 -7.06 13.29 22.84
CA ASP A 247 -8.47 13.73 22.96
C ASP A 247 -9.43 12.60 23.36
N LYS A 248 -8.89 11.43 23.72
CA LYS A 248 -9.58 10.19 24.10
C LYS A 248 -10.27 9.47 22.93
N THR A 249 -9.93 9.84 21.72
CA THR A 249 -10.35 9.17 20.49
C THR A 249 -9.10 8.73 19.75
N ALA A 250 -9.07 7.51 19.25
CA ALA A 250 -7.94 7.04 18.46
C ALA A 250 -7.68 8.00 17.29
N ASP A 251 -6.42 8.31 17.05
CA ASP A 251 -6.00 9.20 15.97
C ASP A 251 -6.46 8.66 14.61
N GLY A 252 -6.76 9.58 13.70
CA GLY A 252 -7.30 9.26 12.40
C GLY A 252 -6.43 8.25 11.63
N SER A 253 -7.06 7.45 10.81
CA SER A 253 -6.42 6.40 10.02
C SER A 253 -5.19 6.91 9.27
N GLY A 254 -4.03 6.31 9.52
CA GLY A 254 -2.76 6.65 8.87
C GLY A 254 -2.04 7.88 9.41
N THR A 255 -2.56 8.58 10.41
CA THR A 255 -1.96 9.81 10.97
C THR A 255 -0.47 9.63 11.32
N HIS A 256 -0.08 8.48 11.85
CA HIS A 256 1.29 8.21 12.30
C HIS A 256 2.11 7.35 11.33
N PHE A 257 1.58 7.02 10.16
CA PHE A 257 2.27 6.14 9.21
C PHE A 257 3.53 6.79 8.63
N ILE A 258 3.44 8.07 8.26
CA ILE A 258 4.57 8.89 7.81
C ILE A 258 5.01 9.74 8.99
N ASN A 259 6.21 9.48 9.50
CA ASN A 259 6.75 10.17 10.65
C ASN A 259 8.01 10.95 10.29
N LEU A 260 7.90 12.27 10.20
CA LEU A 260 9.00 13.17 9.87
C LEU A 260 10.08 13.21 10.95
N ALA A 261 9.72 12.93 12.21
CA ALA A 261 10.67 12.87 13.31
C ALA A 261 11.49 11.58 13.31
N SER A 262 10.99 10.53 12.65
CA SER A 262 11.66 9.23 12.54
C SER A 262 11.47 8.61 11.14
N PRO A 263 12.26 9.04 10.13
CA PRO A 263 12.21 8.44 8.79
C PRO A 263 12.44 6.93 8.79
N ILE A 264 13.21 6.42 9.75
CA ILE A 264 13.44 4.98 9.89
C ILE A 264 12.18 4.22 10.33
N THR A 265 11.31 4.84 11.16
CA THR A 265 10.00 4.29 11.51
C THR A 265 9.08 4.30 10.28
N THR A 266 9.06 5.38 9.51
CA THR A 266 8.34 5.44 8.22
C THR A 266 8.77 4.32 7.28
N ARG A 267 10.08 4.10 7.12
CA ARG A 267 10.62 2.97 6.34
C ARG A 267 10.03 1.64 6.79
N ASP A 268 10.00 1.42 8.09
CA ASP A 268 9.60 0.11 8.62
C ASP A 268 8.08 -0.05 8.70
N ASN A 269 7.31 1.03 8.73
CA ASN A 269 5.87 0.98 8.48
C ASN A 269 5.55 0.53 7.03
N LEU A 270 6.32 1.01 6.04
CA LEU A 270 6.20 0.56 4.64
C LEU A 270 6.55 -0.92 4.50
N ARG A 271 7.65 -1.36 5.12
CA ARG A 271 8.07 -2.76 5.13
C ARG A 271 7.07 -3.66 5.84
N GLN A 272 6.49 -3.19 6.95
CA GLN A 272 5.47 -3.94 7.68
C GLN A 272 4.22 -4.12 6.84
N GLY A 273 3.72 -3.06 6.19
CA GLY A 273 2.60 -3.19 5.26
C GLY A 273 2.88 -4.15 4.11
N ALA A 274 4.09 -4.11 3.54
CA ALA A 274 4.51 -5.06 2.51
C ALA A 274 4.59 -6.50 3.03
N SER A 275 5.08 -6.69 4.26
CA SER A 275 5.10 -8.00 4.95
C SER A 275 3.68 -8.54 5.15
N ASP A 276 2.75 -7.70 5.61
CA ASP A 276 1.36 -8.08 5.85
C ASP A 276 0.67 -8.54 4.55
N ILE A 277 0.93 -7.85 3.43
CA ILE A 277 0.44 -8.26 2.10
C ILE A 277 1.00 -9.63 1.69
N LEU A 278 2.29 -9.89 1.92
CA LEU A 278 2.92 -11.18 1.61
C LEU A 278 2.34 -12.30 2.48
N VAL A 279 2.14 -12.06 3.77
CA VAL A 279 1.51 -13.03 4.69
C VAL A 279 0.07 -13.29 4.27
N LEU A 280 -0.71 -12.25 3.93
CA LEU A 280 -2.07 -12.40 3.42
C LEU A 280 -2.08 -13.27 2.16
N ALA A 281 -1.29 -12.92 1.14
CA ALA A 281 -1.24 -13.66 -0.11
C ALA A 281 -0.89 -15.15 0.11
N LYS A 282 0.06 -15.43 1.01
CA LYS A 282 0.45 -16.81 1.37
C LYS A 282 -0.65 -17.56 2.11
N SER A 283 -1.45 -16.85 2.92
CA SER A 283 -2.48 -17.46 3.79
C SER A 283 -3.81 -17.72 3.07
N LEU A 284 -4.05 -17.08 1.91
CA LEU A 284 -5.33 -17.21 1.19
C LEU A 284 -5.68 -18.66 0.79
N SER A 285 -4.69 -19.53 0.61
CA SER A 285 -4.92 -20.95 0.37
C SER A 285 -5.55 -21.69 1.57
N ASN A 286 -5.45 -21.11 2.76
CA ASN A 286 -6.03 -21.63 4.00
C ASN A 286 -7.38 -20.99 4.35
N LEU A 287 -7.82 -19.97 3.59
CA LEU A 287 -9.08 -19.30 3.83
C LEU A 287 -10.25 -20.18 3.41
N ASN A 288 -11.03 -20.63 4.38
CA ASN A 288 -12.23 -21.42 4.16
C ASN A 288 -13.46 -20.53 4.40
N LEU A 289 -14.29 -20.39 3.38
CA LEU A 289 -15.52 -19.60 3.45
C LEU A 289 -16.74 -20.50 3.41
N THR A 290 -17.77 -20.10 4.15
CA THR A 290 -19.10 -20.72 4.08
C THR A 290 -20.15 -19.63 3.85
N ASN A 291 -21.27 -19.98 3.23
CA ASN A 291 -22.43 -19.10 3.18
C ASN A 291 -23.21 -19.12 4.52
N LEU A 292 -24.27 -18.32 4.62
CA LEU A 292 -25.12 -18.26 5.82
C LEU A 292 -25.78 -19.60 6.21
N SER A 293 -25.90 -20.53 5.25
CA SER A 293 -26.42 -21.87 5.50
C SER A 293 -25.33 -22.89 5.84
N GLY A 294 -24.10 -22.44 6.06
CA GLY A 294 -22.95 -23.28 6.39
C GLY A 294 -22.36 -24.06 5.20
N GLN A 295 -22.84 -23.83 3.98
CA GLN A 295 -22.32 -24.51 2.79
C GLN A 295 -20.99 -23.89 2.37
N PRO A 296 -19.98 -24.71 2.02
CA PRO A 296 -18.67 -24.22 1.62
C PRO A 296 -18.73 -23.41 0.33
N ILE A 297 -17.97 -22.32 0.29
CA ILE A 297 -17.73 -21.50 -0.90
C ILE A 297 -16.33 -21.82 -1.42
N LYS A 298 -16.25 -22.27 -2.65
CA LYS A 298 -14.99 -22.66 -3.26
C LYS A 298 -14.22 -21.43 -3.74
N ILE A 299 -13.06 -21.20 -3.16
CA ILE A 299 -12.13 -20.15 -3.58
C ILE A 299 -10.83 -20.77 -4.08
N ASN A 300 -10.13 -20.06 -4.97
CA ASN A 300 -8.80 -20.45 -5.44
C ASN A 300 -7.74 -19.50 -4.85
N GLY A 301 -7.37 -19.75 -3.61
CA GLY A 301 -6.38 -18.96 -2.89
C GLY A 301 -4.95 -19.05 -3.43
N THR A 302 -4.71 -19.79 -4.51
CA THR A 302 -3.43 -19.84 -5.24
C THR A 302 -3.44 -18.95 -6.50
N GLN A 303 -4.62 -18.52 -6.97
CA GLN A 303 -4.78 -17.55 -8.04
C GLN A 303 -5.01 -16.14 -7.47
N VAL A 304 -3.95 -15.58 -6.90
CA VAL A 304 -4.01 -14.27 -6.26
C VAL A 304 -3.62 -13.17 -7.23
N ARG A 305 -4.38 -12.08 -7.20
CA ARG A 305 -4.14 -10.83 -7.90
C ARG A 305 -4.07 -9.68 -6.90
N TYR A 306 -3.53 -8.55 -7.32
CA TYR A 306 -3.40 -7.37 -6.47
C TYR A 306 -3.96 -6.13 -7.18
N ALA A 307 -4.78 -5.38 -6.48
CA ALA A 307 -5.26 -4.07 -6.91
C ALA A 307 -5.07 -3.06 -5.77
N SER A 308 -4.72 -1.84 -6.09
CA SER A 308 -4.42 -0.85 -5.06
C SER A 308 -4.51 0.58 -5.55
N ILE A 309 -4.55 1.50 -4.57
CA ILE A 309 -4.51 2.94 -4.81
C ILE A 309 -3.49 3.61 -3.88
N SER A 310 -2.76 4.62 -4.41
CA SER A 310 -1.94 5.54 -3.60
C SER A 310 -0.90 4.79 -2.73
N LEU A 311 -0.93 4.97 -1.42
CA LEU A 311 -0.05 4.28 -0.47
C LEU A 311 -0.14 2.75 -0.62
N GLY A 312 -1.32 2.20 -0.95
CA GLY A 312 -1.47 0.78 -1.27
C GLY A 312 -0.62 0.35 -2.46
N SER A 313 -0.49 1.21 -3.49
CA SER A 313 0.39 0.97 -4.64
C SER A 313 1.87 1.12 -4.28
N ILE A 314 2.20 2.05 -3.39
CA ILE A 314 3.54 2.27 -2.86
C ILE A 314 4.01 1.02 -2.10
N VAL A 315 3.25 0.59 -1.10
CA VAL A 315 3.54 -0.60 -0.28
C VAL A 315 3.47 -1.88 -1.11
N GLY A 316 2.47 -1.96 -2.01
CA GLY A 316 2.30 -3.08 -2.93
C GLY A 316 3.51 -3.27 -3.84
N THR A 317 4.10 -2.20 -4.37
CA THR A 317 5.33 -2.28 -5.18
C THR A 317 6.48 -2.90 -4.40
N VAL A 318 6.61 -2.59 -3.10
CA VAL A 318 7.62 -3.23 -2.24
C VAL A 318 7.35 -4.72 -2.07
N ALA A 319 6.11 -5.10 -1.76
CA ALA A 319 5.73 -6.52 -1.60
C ALA A 319 5.94 -7.31 -2.89
N LEU A 320 5.46 -6.79 -4.01
CA LEU A 320 5.57 -7.42 -5.33
C LEU A 320 7.02 -7.53 -5.80
N GLY A 321 7.84 -6.49 -5.59
CA GLY A 321 9.25 -6.52 -5.96
C GLY A 321 10.11 -7.42 -5.06
N ALA A 322 9.67 -7.65 -3.82
CA ALA A 322 10.30 -8.60 -2.90
C ALA A 322 9.97 -10.07 -3.26
N ASP A 323 8.74 -10.37 -3.73
CA ASP A 323 8.33 -11.67 -4.27
C ASP A 323 8.86 -11.85 -5.71
N LYS A 324 10.17 -12.03 -5.83
CA LYS A 324 10.87 -12.15 -7.12
C LYS A 324 10.39 -13.31 -7.99
N SER A 325 9.84 -14.35 -7.40
CA SER A 325 9.34 -15.52 -8.12
C SER A 325 7.93 -15.31 -8.68
N ALA A 326 7.24 -14.22 -8.33
CA ALA A 326 5.82 -14.01 -8.57
C ALA A 326 4.93 -15.18 -8.13
N SER A 327 5.40 -15.92 -7.11
CA SER A 327 4.74 -17.14 -6.65
C SER A 327 3.51 -16.88 -5.79
N LEU A 328 3.43 -15.70 -5.20
CA LEU A 328 2.32 -15.31 -4.32
C LEU A 328 1.25 -14.52 -5.07
N ILE A 329 1.65 -13.58 -5.92
CA ILE A 329 0.75 -12.67 -6.63
C ILE A 329 1.12 -12.65 -8.11
N GLY A 330 0.24 -13.14 -8.98
CA GLY A 330 0.54 -13.38 -10.39
C GLY A 330 0.37 -12.18 -11.33
N ALA A 331 -0.43 -11.17 -10.97
CA ALA A 331 -0.60 -9.92 -11.73
C ALA A 331 -1.07 -8.80 -10.79
N ALA A 332 -0.75 -7.54 -11.12
CA ALA A 332 -1.14 -6.42 -10.26
C ALA A 332 -1.55 -5.16 -11.05
N SER A 333 -2.57 -4.47 -10.53
CA SER A 333 -2.99 -3.14 -10.96
C SER A 333 -2.66 -2.11 -9.86
N LEU A 334 -1.80 -1.16 -10.19
CA LEU A 334 -1.25 -0.17 -9.27
C LEU A 334 -1.71 1.23 -9.71
N SER A 335 -2.63 1.83 -8.97
CA SER A 335 -3.16 3.15 -9.29
C SER A 335 -2.48 4.23 -8.45
N VAL A 336 -2.05 5.31 -9.11
CA VAL A 336 -1.44 6.52 -8.54
C VAL A 336 -0.36 6.25 -7.49
N GLY A 337 0.43 5.18 -7.70
CA GLY A 337 1.61 4.86 -6.89
C GLY A 337 2.81 5.73 -7.23
N SER A 338 3.79 5.80 -6.33
CA SER A 338 5.01 6.60 -6.52
C SER A 338 6.19 5.98 -5.79
N GLY A 339 7.38 6.53 -6.03
CA GLY A 339 8.62 6.26 -5.30
C GLY A 339 9.41 7.54 -5.06
N GLY A 340 10.56 7.44 -4.39
CA GLY A 340 11.36 8.58 -4.00
C GLY A 340 10.66 9.42 -2.93
N LEU A 341 10.22 8.77 -1.85
CA LEU A 341 9.24 9.25 -0.89
C LEU A 341 9.50 10.64 -0.30
N PRO A 342 10.71 11.02 0.17
CA PRO A 342 10.92 12.36 0.72
C PRO A 342 10.63 13.47 -0.28
N LYS A 343 11.13 13.37 -1.51
CA LYS A 343 10.87 14.36 -2.56
C LYS A 343 9.46 14.26 -3.12
N LEU A 344 8.83 13.08 -3.08
CA LEU A 344 7.41 12.93 -3.38
C LEU A 344 6.57 13.78 -2.42
N LEU A 345 6.80 13.64 -1.11
CA LEU A 345 6.06 14.37 -0.08
C LEU A 345 6.34 15.87 -0.18
N ASP A 346 7.58 16.25 -0.41
CA ASP A 346 7.99 17.64 -0.63
C ASP A 346 7.30 18.26 -1.86
N GLY A 347 7.22 17.53 -2.97
CA GLY A 347 6.57 17.96 -4.22
C GLY A 347 5.04 17.91 -4.19
N SER A 348 4.42 17.25 -3.21
CA SER A 348 2.96 17.13 -3.09
C SER A 348 2.31 18.45 -2.74
N LYS A 349 1.24 18.82 -3.44
CA LYS A 349 0.44 20.02 -3.04
C LYS A 349 -0.29 19.83 -1.72
N SER A 350 -0.66 18.59 -1.41
CA SER A 350 -1.34 18.25 -0.16
C SER A 350 -0.36 18.14 1.02
N TYR A 351 0.79 17.50 0.82
CA TYR A 351 1.73 17.22 1.91
C TYR A 351 2.91 18.20 1.99
N GLY A 352 3.36 18.75 0.87
CA GLY A 352 4.52 19.66 0.81
C GLY A 352 4.44 20.82 1.80
N PRO A 353 3.31 21.54 1.93
CA PRO A 353 3.17 22.59 2.92
C PRO A 353 3.37 22.11 4.37
N ILE A 354 2.88 20.90 4.70
CA ILE A 354 3.02 20.30 6.03
C ILE A 354 4.49 19.96 6.29
N ILE A 355 5.16 19.35 5.31
CA ILE A 355 6.58 18.99 5.39
C ILE A 355 7.43 20.25 5.58
N THR A 356 7.22 21.27 4.74
CA THR A 356 7.97 22.54 4.78
C THR A 356 7.75 23.25 6.11
N ALA A 357 6.51 23.29 6.62
CA ALA A 357 6.21 23.89 7.92
C ALA A 357 6.88 23.13 9.08
N GLY A 358 6.83 21.80 9.07
CA GLY A 358 7.44 20.96 10.08
C GLY A 358 8.96 21.07 10.13
N LEU A 359 9.64 21.18 8.98
CA LEU A 359 11.07 21.39 8.88
C LEU A 359 11.47 22.81 9.28
N LYS A 360 10.69 23.81 8.85
CA LYS A 360 10.90 25.22 9.26
C LYS A 360 10.84 25.39 10.77
N GLY A 361 9.94 24.69 11.45
CA GLY A 361 9.86 24.69 12.92
C GLY A 361 11.13 24.13 13.62
N ARG A 362 12.08 23.59 12.86
CA ARG A 362 13.37 23.07 13.30
C ARG A 362 14.57 23.77 12.63
N ASP A 363 14.36 24.96 12.11
CA ASP A 363 15.35 25.78 11.40
C ASP A 363 15.93 25.14 10.12
N VAL A 364 15.21 24.16 9.52
CA VAL A 364 15.54 23.56 8.23
C VAL A 364 14.68 24.23 7.15
N LEU A 365 15.24 25.24 6.52
CA LEU A 365 14.52 26.12 5.60
C LEU A 365 14.64 25.63 4.15
N GLU A 366 13.53 25.58 3.42
CA GLU A 366 13.48 25.26 1.99
C GLU A 366 14.41 26.18 1.19
N GLY A 367 15.12 25.59 0.20
CA GLY A 367 16.10 26.32 -0.62
C GLY A 367 17.47 26.47 0.02
N THR A 368 17.73 25.86 1.17
CA THR A 368 19.05 25.83 1.83
C THR A 368 19.74 24.48 1.68
N ASP A 369 21.07 24.47 1.84
CA ASP A 369 21.88 23.22 1.85
C ASP A 369 21.45 22.26 2.98
N ASN A 370 20.99 22.79 4.11
CA ASN A 370 20.49 21.99 5.21
C ASN A 370 19.20 21.24 4.81
N TYR A 371 18.30 21.91 4.09
CA TYR A 371 17.07 21.30 3.57
C TYR A 371 17.37 20.15 2.60
N GLU A 372 18.23 20.39 1.62
CA GLU A 372 18.63 19.37 0.64
C GLU A 372 19.40 18.22 1.30
N SER A 373 20.20 18.53 2.32
CA SER A 373 20.92 17.50 3.09
C SER A 373 19.96 16.65 3.91
N PHE A 374 18.92 17.26 4.51
CA PHE A 374 17.86 16.53 5.18
C PHE A 374 17.10 15.60 4.21
N MET A 375 16.72 16.11 3.03
CA MET A 375 16.00 15.31 2.04
C MET A 375 16.83 14.12 1.55
N ARG A 376 18.13 14.28 1.31
CA ARG A 376 19.03 13.18 0.96
C ARG A 376 19.18 12.16 2.09
N LEU A 377 19.32 12.63 3.33
CA LEU A 377 19.40 11.75 4.50
C LEU A 377 18.10 10.97 4.68
N ALA A 378 16.95 11.64 4.59
CA ALA A 378 15.64 11.01 4.68
C ALA A 378 15.46 9.93 3.60
N GLN A 379 15.88 10.20 2.35
CA GLN A 379 15.86 9.20 1.27
C GLN A 379 16.77 8.01 1.61
N THR A 380 18.00 8.25 2.04
CA THR A 380 18.92 7.18 2.43
C THR A 380 18.34 6.30 3.55
N LEU A 381 17.68 6.90 4.54
CA LEU A 381 17.05 6.18 5.64
C LEU A 381 15.81 5.38 5.20
N THR A 382 15.06 5.87 4.22
CA THR A 382 13.82 5.21 3.73
C THR A 382 14.05 4.25 2.57
N ASP A 383 15.17 4.32 1.87
CA ASP A 383 15.47 3.58 0.63
C ASP A 383 15.09 2.09 0.67
N SER A 384 15.36 1.42 1.78
CA SER A 384 15.08 -0.02 1.88
C SER A 384 13.60 -0.37 2.19
N GLY A 385 12.74 0.65 2.23
CA GLY A 385 11.27 0.54 2.21
C GLY A 385 10.65 1.34 1.06
N ASP A 386 11.46 2.06 0.27
CA ASP A 386 10.99 2.89 -0.83
C ASP A 386 10.73 2.05 -2.09
N PRO A 387 9.53 2.11 -2.69
CA PRO A 387 9.14 1.33 -3.86
C PRO A 387 10.03 1.55 -5.07
N ILE A 388 10.73 2.69 -5.18
CA ILE A 388 11.62 2.96 -6.32
C ILE A 388 12.70 1.89 -6.47
N ASN A 389 13.18 1.35 -5.35
CA ASN A 389 14.21 0.31 -5.32
C ASN A 389 13.68 -1.10 -5.66
N PHE A 390 12.36 -1.29 -5.61
CA PHE A 390 11.68 -2.55 -5.90
C PHE A 390 11.02 -2.57 -7.28
N ALA A 391 10.91 -1.42 -7.92
CA ALA A 391 10.14 -1.19 -9.13
C ALA A 391 10.49 -2.14 -10.29
N MET A 392 11.78 -2.30 -10.59
CA MET A 392 12.24 -3.18 -11.67
C MET A 392 11.80 -4.63 -11.45
N ASN A 393 12.01 -5.17 -10.25
CA ASN A 393 11.61 -6.54 -9.91
C ASN A 393 10.09 -6.72 -9.95
N THR A 394 9.33 -5.67 -9.62
CA THR A 394 7.87 -5.71 -9.65
C THR A 394 7.34 -6.06 -11.03
N LYS A 395 7.79 -5.38 -12.09
CA LYS A 395 7.30 -5.61 -13.46
C LYS A 395 8.03 -6.73 -14.18
N MET A 396 9.28 -6.98 -13.86
CA MET A 396 10.08 -8.01 -14.53
C MET A 396 9.51 -9.41 -14.34
N ASN A 397 8.87 -9.67 -13.21
CA ASN A 397 8.43 -11.00 -12.80
C ASN A 397 6.93 -11.26 -12.99
N ARG A 398 6.12 -10.20 -13.26
CA ARG A 398 4.67 -10.31 -13.47
C ARG A 398 4.13 -9.17 -14.32
N PRO A 399 2.97 -9.36 -14.97
CA PRO A 399 2.27 -8.27 -15.65
C PRO A 399 1.81 -7.19 -14.66
N ILE A 400 2.03 -5.93 -15.03
CA ILE A 400 1.63 -4.75 -14.25
C ILE A 400 0.78 -3.81 -15.10
N HIS A 401 -0.38 -3.44 -14.57
CA HIS A 401 -1.16 -2.31 -15.03
C HIS A 401 -0.90 -1.12 -14.09
N PHE A 402 -0.25 -0.08 -14.60
CA PHE A 402 0.09 1.12 -13.83
C PHE A 402 -0.72 2.31 -14.35
N THR A 403 -1.45 2.98 -13.46
CA THR A 403 -2.23 4.17 -13.83
C THR A 403 -1.79 5.38 -13.04
N GLN A 404 -1.79 6.55 -13.69
CA GLN A 404 -1.60 7.85 -13.07
C GLN A 404 -2.65 8.83 -13.58
N VAL A 405 -2.90 9.88 -12.81
CA VAL A 405 -3.78 10.99 -13.19
C VAL A 405 -2.91 12.24 -13.37
N LEU A 406 -3.08 12.93 -14.49
CA LEU A 406 -2.36 14.17 -14.77
C LEU A 406 -2.73 15.24 -13.73
N ASN A 407 -1.74 15.98 -13.25
CA ASN A 407 -1.90 16.99 -12.20
C ASN A 407 -2.48 16.46 -10.88
N ASP A 408 -2.11 15.25 -10.50
CA ASP A 408 -2.43 14.68 -9.19
C ASP A 408 -1.88 15.58 -8.07
N LEU A 409 -2.76 16.05 -7.18
CA LEU A 409 -2.42 16.99 -6.11
C LEU A 409 -1.84 16.32 -4.86
N VAL A 410 -1.96 14.99 -4.77
CA VAL A 410 -1.54 14.19 -3.62
C VAL A 410 -0.22 13.48 -3.91
N VAL A 411 -0.20 12.72 -5.00
CA VAL A 411 0.98 12.00 -5.49
C VAL A 411 1.37 12.59 -6.83
N SER A 412 2.35 13.49 -6.81
CA SER A 412 2.77 14.22 -8.01
C SER A 412 3.28 13.29 -9.12
N ASN A 413 3.08 13.71 -10.36
CA ASN A 413 3.59 12.95 -11.51
C ASN A 413 5.11 13.01 -11.55
N ASP A 414 5.68 14.23 -11.36
CA ASP A 414 7.10 14.50 -11.24
C ASP A 414 7.31 15.44 -10.05
N SER A 415 8.23 15.14 -9.15
CA SER A 415 8.39 15.86 -7.88
C SER A 415 9.55 16.84 -7.88
N ILE A 416 9.80 17.52 -8.98
CA ILE A 416 10.76 18.62 -9.01
C ILE A 416 10.00 19.93 -8.80
N LYS A 417 10.26 20.57 -7.69
CA LYS A 417 9.90 21.97 -7.50
C LYS A 417 10.87 22.82 -8.32
N GLY A 418 10.37 23.48 -9.35
CA GLY A 418 11.12 24.57 -9.98
C GLY A 418 11.21 25.77 -9.01
N PRO A 419 12.22 26.65 -9.17
CA PRO A 419 12.45 27.79 -8.29
C PRO A 419 11.30 28.81 -8.21
N THR A 420 10.30 28.67 -9.07
CA THR A 420 9.13 29.59 -9.15
C THR A 420 7.81 28.86 -9.31
N SER A 421 7.74 27.52 -9.27
CA SER A 421 6.57 26.84 -9.75
C SER A 421 5.59 26.46 -8.64
N ALA A 422 4.38 27.02 -8.75
CA ALA A 422 3.19 26.48 -8.15
C ALA A 422 2.69 25.20 -8.87
N THR A 423 3.37 24.72 -9.89
CA THR A 423 3.01 23.55 -10.69
C THR A 423 3.88 22.37 -10.33
N GLN A 424 3.26 21.20 -10.16
CA GLN A 424 3.91 19.94 -9.81
C GLN A 424 4.61 19.28 -11.00
N ASP A 425 4.21 19.63 -12.20
CA ASP A 425 4.77 19.07 -13.42
C ASP A 425 5.86 19.98 -13.95
N PHE A 426 7.08 19.47 -13.91
CA PHE A 426 8.23 20.13 -14.51
C PHE A 426 8.35 19.70 -15.97
N VAL A 427 7.97 20.59 -16.90
CA VAL A 427 8.07 20.32 -18.33
C VAL A 427 9.56 20.34 -18.73
N GLY A 428 10.10 19.20 -19.08
CA GLY A 428 11.40 19.08 -19.72
C GLY A 428 12.57 18.59 -18.87
N ALA A 429 12.40 18.34 -17.57
CA ALA A 429 13.41 17.62 -16.79
C ALA A 429 13.09 16.14 -16.72
N THR A 430 14.07 15.30 -17.02
CA THR A 430 14.08 13.93 -16.53
C THR A 430 14.27 14.01 -15.04
N GLY A 431 13.15 13.94 -14.31
CA GLY A 431 13.11 14.16 -12.89
C GLY A 431 14.02 13.21 -12.13
N PHE A 432 14.36 13.57 -10.91
CA PHE A 432 14.91 12.65 -9.92
C PHE A 432 13.94 11.44 -9.77
N LEU A 433 14.39 10.38 -9.08
CA LEU A 433 13.63 9.15 -8.88
C LEU A 433 12.42 9.35 -7.93
N SER A 434 11.54 10.30 -8.24
CA SER A 434 10.42 10.70 -7.40
C SER A 434 9.20 11.06 -8.25
N GLY A 435 8.02 10.59 -7.84
CA GLY A 435 6.77 10.77 -8.57
C GLY A 435 6.25 9.49 -9.26
N ASN A 436 5.03 9.57 -9.80
CA ASN A 436 4.42 8.44 -10.55
C ASN A 436 5.25 8.08 -11.77
N THR A 437 5.65 9.09 -12.56
CA THR A 437 6.43 8.93 -13.79
C THR A 437 7.77 8.26 -13.51
N ALA A 438 8.45 8.69 -12.44
CA ALA A 438 9.73 8.10 -12.03
C ALA A 438 9.57 6.62 -11.65
N LEU A 439 8.52 6.27 -10.90
CA LEU A 439 8.23 4.88 -10.53
C LEU A 439 7.93 4.02 -11.77
N ALA A 440 7.09 4.50 -12.69
CA ALA A 440 6.79 3.79 -13.94
C ALA A 440 8.05 3.53 -14.78
N ARG A 441 8.93 4.54 -14.92
CA ARG A 441 10.21 4.39 -15.62
C ARG A 441 11.14 3.41 -14.91
N ALA A 442 11.20 3.44 -13.58
CA ALA A 442 12.00 2.50 -12.80
C ALA A 442 11.47 1.06 -12.92
N MET A 443 10.16 0.87 -13.17
CA MET A 443 9.56 -0.42 -13.56
C MET A 443 9.95 -0.85 -14.99
N GLY A 444 10.61 0.02 -15.77
CA GLY A 444 11.01 -0.26 -17.15
C GLY A 444 9.90 -0.01 -18.17
N PHE A 445 8.94 0.86 -17.89
CA PHE A 445 8.05 1.39 -18.92
C PHE A 445 8.76 2.49 -19.71
N SER A 446 8.75 2.39 -21.04
CA SER A 446 9.31 3.43 -21.94
C SER A 446 8.30 4.53 -22.20
N ASP A 447 7.04 4.14 -22.44
CA ASP A 447 5.99 5.04 -22.91
C ASP A 447 4.71 4.86 -22.11
N LYS A 448 4.04 5.98 -21.86
CA LYS A 448 2.69 6.02 -21.32
C LYS A 448 1.68 6.19 -22.44
N LYS A 449 0.49 5.59 -22.28
CA LYS A 449 -0.66 5.89 -23.11
C LYS A 449 -1.57 6.89 -22.40
N GLU A 450 -1.86 7.99 -23.06
CA GLU A 450 -2.80 8.98 -22.54
C GLU A 450 -4.25 8.55 -22.78
N ILE A 451 -5.07 8.77 -21.77
CA ILE A 451 -6.50 8.48 -21.75
C ILE A 451 -7.26 9.78 -21.55
N ASP A 452 -7.90 10.23 -22.62
CA ASP A 452 -8.87 11.33 -22.57
C ASP A 452 -10.28 10.73 -22.67
N ILE A 453 -11.06 10.86 -21.62
CA ILE A 453 -12.40 10.29 -21.54
C ILE A 453 -13.33 10.84 -22.64
N ALA A 454 -13.13 12.06 -23.11
CA ALA A 454 -13.97 12.63 -24.17
C ALA A 454 -13.74 11.95 -25.52
N THR A 455 -12.51 11.58 -25.84
CA THR A 455 -12.05 11.14 -27.16
C THR A 455 -11.61 9.69 -27.24
N VAL A 456 -11.47 9.01 -26.09
CA VAL A 456 -11.01 7.61 -26.05
C VAL A 456 -11.90 6.68 -26.89
N THR A 457 -11.27 5.78 -27.63
CA THR A 457 -11.93 4.77 -28.45
C THR A 457 -11.65 3.37 -27.93
N LYS A 458 -12.59 2.45 -28.18
CA LYS A 458 -12.45 1.05 -27.77
C LYS A 458 -11.25 0.38 -28.43
N GLN A 459 -10.34 -0.12 -27.61
CA GLN A 459 -9.19 -0.90 -28.04
C GLN A 459 -8.70 -1.80 -26.91
N ASN A 460 -7.93 -2.82 -27.23
CA ASN A 460 -7.26 -3.67 -26.26
C ASN A 460 -5.75 -3.47 -26.34
N LEU A 461 -5.14 -3.20 -25.19
CA LEU A 461 -3.69 -3.23 -25.02
C LEU A 461 -3.30 -4.62 -24.51
N THR A 462 -2.12 -5.09 -24.88
CA THR A 462 -1.62 -6.41 -24.48
C THR A 462 -0.52 -6.30 -23.42
N GLY A 463 -0.63 -7.12 -22.40
CA GLY A 463 0.38 -7.21 -21.35
C GLY A 463 0.45 -6.00 -20.42
N SER A 464 1.64 -5.77 -19.85
CA SER A 464 1.87 -4.64 -18.93
C SER A 464 1.67 -3.29 -19.63
N SER A 465 1.03 -2.36 -18.93
CA SER A 465 0.68 -1.04 -19.48
C SER A 465 0.86 0.08 -18.46
N TRP A 466 1.26 1.24 -18.95
CA TRP A 466 1.30 2.49 -18.21
C TRP A 466 0.35 3.49 -18.85
N LEU A 467 -0.70 3.85 -18.11
CA LEU A 467 -1.76 4.75 -18.60
C LEU A 467 -1.78 6.04 -17.79
N GLN A 468 -1.96 7.16 -18.48
CA GLN A 468 -2.17 8.47 -17.86
C GLN A 468 -3.56 8.98 -18.21
N PHE A 469 -4.39 9.18 -17.20
CA PHE A 469 -5.66 9.86 -17.36
C PHE A 469 -5.43 11.37 -17.39
N ASN A 470 -5.85 12.03 -18.46
CA ASN A 470 -5.69 13.48 -18.64
C ASN A 470 -6.67 14.28 -17.77
N GLN A 471 -7.68 13.61 -17.22
CA GLN A 471 -8.70 14.14 -16.32
C GLN A 471 -8.89 13.16 -15.17
N GLY A 472 -9.33 13.68 -14.02
CA GLY A 472 -9.56 12.88 -12.82
C GLY A 472 -8.95 13.52 -11.57
N THR A 473 -9.03 12.78 -10.48
CA THR A 473 -8.41 13.12 -9.20
C THR A 473 -7.58 11.95 -8.70
N HIS A 474 -6.79 12.17 -7.67
CA HIS A 474 -6.06 11.11 -6.96
C HIS A 474 -6.95 9.92 -6.57
N GLY A 475 -8.20 10.19 -6.20
CA GLY A 475 -9.17 9.17 -5.76
C GLY A 475 -9.98 8.50 -6.86
N SER A 476 -9.79 8.83 -8.13
CA SER A 476 -10.73 8.47 -9.21
C SER A 476 -10.94 6.96 -9.42
N LEU A 477 -10.04 6.08 -8.97
CA LEU A 477 -10.29 4.64 -9.00
C LEU A 477 -11.49 4.23 -8.12
N ILE A 478 -11.68 4.91 -6.99
CA ILE A 478 -12.65 4.52 -5.94
C ILE A 478 -13.72 5.59 -5.68
N ASN A 479 -13.58 6.77 -6.24
CA ASN A 479 -14.48 7.89 -5.99
C ASN A 479 -14.83 8.62 -7.30
N PRO A 480 -16.08 8.55 -7.76
CA PRO A 480 -16.54 9.24 -8.97
C PRO A 480 -16.88 10.72 -8.74
N ALA A 481 -16.68 11.27 -7.52
CA ALA A 481 -17.02 12.64 -7.24
C ALA A 481 -16.11 13.64 -7.98
N ALA A 482 -16.71 14.66 -8.56
CA ALA A 482 -15.98 15.78 -9.13
C ALA A 482 -15.32 16.63 -8.02
N PRO A 483 -14.13 17.25 -8.28
CA PRO A 483 -13.41 18.01 -7.26
C PRO A 483 -14.18 19.24 -6.74
N THR A 484 -15.10 19.77 -7.55
CA THR A 484 -15.99 20.89 -7.16
C THR A 484 -17.15 20.48 -6.24
N GLY A 485 -17.26 19.18 -5.92
CA GLY A 485 -18.25 18.65 -4.99
C GLY A 485 -19.69 18.95 -5.40
N ASP A 486 -20.50 19.45 -4.47
CA ASP A 486 -21.93 19.74 -4.72
C ASP A 486 -22.18 20.82 -5.78
N THR A 487 -21.19 21.65 -6.08
CA THR A 487 -21.29 22.69 -7.12
C THR A 487 -20.97 22.17 -8.53
N ALA A 488 -20.59 20.89 -8.66
CA ALA A 488 -20.31 20.27 -9.95
C ALA A 488 -21.54 20.25 -10.85
N THR A 489 -21.34 20.60 -12.11
CA THR A 489 -22.35 20.43 -13.14
C THR A 489 -22.63 18.95 -13.42
N ASP A 490 -23.79 18.63 -13.99
CA ASP A 490 -24.11 17.25 -14.36
C ASP A 490 -23.13 16.69 -15.39
N ALA A 491 -22.60 17.54 -16.27
CA ALA A 491 -21.56 17.14 -17.24
C ALA A 491 -20.23 16.77 -16.55
N GLU A 492 -19.83 17.53 -15.54
CA GLU A 492 -18.65 17.20 -14.72
C GLU A 492 -18.86 15.89 -13.93
N LYS A 493 -20.01 15.73 -13.27
CA LYS A 493 -20.36 14.48 -12.55
C LYS A 493 -20.32 13.28 -13.50
N ALA A 494 -20.91 13.39 -14.68
CA ALA A 494 -20.87 12.34 -15.70
C ALA A 494 -19.44 12.02 -16.17
N THR A 495 -18.60 13.04 -16.34
CA THR A 495 -17.20 12.87 -16.71
C THR A 495 -16.42 12.10 -15.65
N PHE A 496 -16.52 12.49 -14.38
CA PHE A 496 -15.81 11.83 -13.29
C PHE A 496 -16.32 10.40 -13.04
N LEU A 497 -17.61 10.16 -13.18
CA LEU A 497 -18.17 8.80 -13.16
C LEU A 497 -17.59 7.95 -14.30
N SER A 498 -17.47 8.51 -15.51
CA SER A 498 -16.87 7.80 -16.66
C SER A 498 -15.40 7.49 -16.43
N ILE A 499 -14.63 8.38 -15.79
CA ILE A 499 -13.22 8.14 -15.41
C ILE A 499 -13.13 6.96 -14.43
N THR A 500 -13.92 6.97 -13.37
CA THR A 500 -13.95 5.88 -12.38
C THR A 500 -14.34 4.55 -13.06
N THR A 501 -15.37 4.55 -13.90
CA THR A 501 -15.81 3.37 -14.65
C THR A 501 -14.70 2.84 -15.54
N GLU A 502 -14.00 3.72 -16.25
CA GLU A 502 -12.88 3.36 -17.13
C GLU A 502 -11.73 2.73 -16.33
N MET A 503 -11.30 3.39 -15.23
CA MET A 503 -10.22 2.88 -14.37
C MET A 503 -10.56 1.51 -13.76
N GLN A 504 -11.78 1.33 -13.28
CA GLN A 504 -12.23 0.05 -12.71
C GLN A 504 -12.33 -1.03 -13.78
N CYS A 505 -12.89 -0.71 -14.95
CA CYS A 505 -12.97 -1.67 -16.07
C CYS A 505 -11.58 -2.12 -16.53
N GLN A 506 -10.64 -1.21 -16.70
CA GLN A 506 -9.26 -1.55 -17.06
C GLN A 506 -8.63 -2.48 -16.00
N THR A 507 -8.75 -2.10 -14.73
CA THR A 507 -8.21 -2.87 -13.60
C THR A 507 -8.77 -4.28 -13.57
N VAL A 508 -10.09 -4.43 -13.57
CA VAL A 508 -10.72 -5.74 -13.41
C VAL A 508 -10.44 -6.67 -14.59
N ASN A 509 -10.52 -6.17 -15.81
CA ASN A 509 -10.27 -7.00 -17.01
C ASN A 509 -8.79 -7.39 -17.13
N PHE A 510 -7.88 -6.49 -16.79
CA PHE A 510 -6.47 -6.84 -16.72
C PHE A 510 -6.22 -8.00 -15.73
N LEU A 511 -6.78 -7.93 -14.53
CA LEU A 511 -6.61 -8.98 -13.52
C LEU A 511 -7.34 -10.27 -13.90
N ALA A 512 -8.53 -10.19 -14.51
CA ALA A 512 -9.30 -11.35 -14.96
C ALA A 512 -8.59 -12.13 -16.07
N THR A 513 -7.86 -11.43 -16.94
CA THR A 513 -7.04 -12.06 -17.98
C THR A 513 -5.65 -12.49 -17.51
N GLY A 514 -5.38 -12.39 -16.20
CA GLY A 514 -4.04 -12.69 -15.65
C GLY A 514 -2.95 -11.74 -16.14
N GLY A 515 -3.34 -10.52 -16.51
CA GLY A 515 -2.43 -9.50 -17.02
C GLY A 515 -2.22 -9.50 -18.53
N ALA A 516 -3.04 -10.25 -19.27
CA ALA A 516 -2.87 -10.36 -20.72
C ALA A 516 -3.46 -9.17 -21.48
N VAL A 517 -4.57 -8.59 -21.02
CA VAL A 517 -5.32 -7.56 -21.74
C VAL A 517 -5.76 -6.42 -20.84
N VAL A 518 -5.54 -5.17 -21.29
CA VAL A 518 -6.15 -3.96 -20.73
C VAL A 518 -7.09 -3.38 -21.77
N PRO A 519 -8.42 -3.48 -21.58
CA PRO A 519 -9.35 -2.79 -22.46
C PRO A 519 -9.31 -1.28 -22.18
N VAL A 520 -9.38 -0.48 -23.21
CA VAL A 520 -9.46 0.98 -23.14
C VAL A 520 -10.71 1.43 -23.86
N GLY A 521 -11.40 2.44 -23.33
CA GLY A 521 -12.68 2.91 -23.84
C GLY A 521 -13.87 2.08 -23.35
N CYS A 522 -13.75 1.44 -22.21
CA CYS A 522 -14.83 0.66 -21.61
C CYS A 522 -16.05 1.51 -21.22
N SER A 523 -15.81 2.78 -20.90
CA SER A 523 -16.85 3.74 -20.51
C SER A 523 -17.69 4.28 -21.69
N LYS A 524 -17.40 3.84 -22.93
CA LYS A 524 -18.06 4.24 -24.18
C LYS A 524 -19.08 3.21 -24.68
#